data_ca9e8c541c6ad5b395c2ca803786fc7c
#
_entry.id   ca9e8c541c6ad5b395c2ca803786fc7c
#
_cell.length_a   1.000
_cell.length_b   1.000
_cell.length_c   1.000
_cell.angle_alpha   90.00
_cell.angle_beta   90.00
_cell.angle_gamma   90.00
#
_symmetry.space_group_name_H-M   'P 1'
#
loop_
_entity.id
_entity.type
_entity.pdbx_description
1 polymer ?
#
loop_
_entity_poly.entity_id
_entity_poly.type
_entity_poly.pdbx_seq_one_letter_code
_entity_poly.pdbx_strand_id
1 'polypeptide(L)'
;MRLGQNFLADPNLLTAIVREADPSPDDVVLEVGGGEGALTAKLAPRVAIVHVVELDERLRPALERVAAAHGNVELHFADVMRFDLARLEPPPGRMVANLPYAIATPLILRTIA
;
A
#
# COMPACT_ATOMS: atom_id res chain seq x y z
N MET A 1 -5.27 -17.38 13.73
CA MET A 1 -4.58 -16.75 12.61
C MET A 1 -5.59 -16.23 11.59
N ARG A 2 -5.38 -15.07 11.08
CA ARG A 2 -6.28 -14.48 10.11
C ARG A 2 -5.89 -14.90 8.71
N LEU A 3 -6.83 -15.47 7.99
CA LEU A 3 -6.63 -15.89 6.61
C LEU A 3 -6.07 -14.77 5.73
N GLY A 4 -6.60 -13.56 5.90
CA GLY A 4 -6.18 -12.42 5.11
C GLY A 4 -4.71 -12.08 5.30
N GLN A 5 -4.20 -12.17 6.52
CA GLN A 5 -2.79 -11.86 6.77
C GLN A 5 -1.88 -12.87 6.13
N ASN A 6 -2.20 -14.15 6.19
CA ASN A 6 -1.43 -15.19 5.53
C ASN A 6 -1.47 -15.04 4.02
N PHE A 7 -2.66 -14.78 3.51
CA PHE A 7 -2.90 -14.63 2.10
C PHE A 7 -2.05 -13.49 1.53
N LEU A 8 -2.03 -12.36 2.25
CA LEU A 8 -1.28 -11.18 1.81
C LEU A 8 0.22 -11.29 2.04
N ALA A 9 0.67 -12.31 2.76
CA ALA A 9 2.09 -12.59 2.93
C ALA A 9 2.63 -13.55 1.87
N ASP A 10 1.76 -14.14 1.04
CA ASP A 10 2.18 -15.05 -0.03
C ASP A 10 2.87 -14.26 -1.15
N PRO A 11 4.18 -14.47 -1.38
CA PRO A 11 4.90 -13.72 -2.42
C PRO A 11 4.34 -13.92 -3.82
N ASN A 12 3.82 -15.10 -4.13
CA ASN A 12 3.24 -15.37 -5.43
C ASN A 12 1.98 -14.58 -5.66
N LEU A 13 1.14 -14.48 -4.63
CA LEU A 13 -0.07 -13.68 -4.70
C LEU A 13 0.25 -12.20 -4.82
N LEU A 14 1.19 -11.71 -4.03
CA LEU A 14 1.59 -10.29 -4.09
C LEU A 14 2.15 -9.95 -5.46
N THR A 15 2.94 -10.83 -6.05
CA THR A 15 3.46 -10.64 -7.40
C THR A 15 2.33 -10.58 -8.42
N ALA A 16 1.33 -11.46 -8.27
CA ALA A 16 0.17 -11.47 -9.17
C ALA A 16 -0.64 -10.19 -9.04
N ILE A 17 -0.82 -9.67 -7.83
CA ILE A 17 -1.54 -8.42 -7.60
C ILE A 17 -0.84 -7.25 -8.29
N VAL A 18 0.47 -7.16 -8.15
CA VAL A 18 1.25 -6.09 -8.77
C VAL A 18 1.18 -6.21 -10.29
N ARG A 19 1.29 -7.41 -10.83
CA ARG A 19 1.19 -7.64 -12.27
C ARG A 19 -0.18 -7.24 -12.81
N GLU A 20 -1.26 -7.61 -12.08
CA GLU A 20 -2.63 -7.24 -12.46
C GLU A 20 -2.84 -5.73 -12.45
N ALA A 21 -2.23 -5.06 -11.49
CA ALA A 21 -2.31 -3.61 -11.40
C ALA A 21 -1.58 -2.93 -12.55
N ASP A 22 -0.57 -3.61 -13.10
CA ASP A 22 0.26 -3.10 -14.20
C ASP A 22 0.70 -1.66 -13.95
N PRO A 23 1.45 -1.41 -12.86
CA PRO A 23 1.82 -0.05 -12.53
C PRO A 23 2.84 0.52 -13.50
N SER A 24 2.72 1.82 -13.72
CA SER A 24 3.67 2.58 -14.52
C SER A 24 4.74 3.20 -13.61
N PRO A 25 5.98 3.39 -14.09
CA PRO A 25 7.01 4.09 -13.31
C PRO A 25 6.63 5.51 -12.89
N ASP A 26 5.68 6.12 -13.58
CA ASP A 26 5.21 7.47 -13.25
C ASP A 26 4.05 7.47 -12.27
N ASP A 27 3.54 6.31 -11.90
CA ASP A 27 2.37 6.22 -11.02
C ASP A 27 2.70 6.69 -9.61
N VAL A 28 1.75 7.42 -9.04
CA VAL A 28 1.71 7.72 -7.61
C VAL A 28 0.57 6.89 -7.03
N VAL A 29 0.91 6.00 -6.11
CA VAL A 29 -0.02 5.01 -5.58
C VAL A 29 -0.33 5.32 -4.13
N LEU A 30 -1.60 5.26 -3.77
CA LEU A 30 -2.04 5.27 -2.38
C LEU A 30 -2.32 3.83 -1.96
N GLU A 31 -1.60 3.35 -0.96
CA GLU A 31 -1.86 2.06 -0.34
C GLU A 31 -2.52 2.29 1.02
N VAL A 32 -3.74 1.79 1.19
CA VAL A 32 -4.47 1.87 2.45
C VAL A 32 -4.33 0.54 3.18
N GLY A 33 -3.78 0.59 4.39
CA GLY A 33 -3.53 -0.61 5.17
C GLY A 33 -2.25 -1.31 4.73
N GLY A 34 -1.11 -0.66 4.96
CA GLY A 34 0.19 -1.19 4.53
C GLY A 34 0.62 -2.49 5.20
N GLY A 35 0.04 -2.81 6.35
CA GLY A 35 0.41 -4.00 7.09
C GLY A 35 1.89 -3.98 7.44
N GLU A 36 2.57 -5.09 7.20
CA GLU A 36 4.01 -5.19 7.45
C GLU A 36 4.86 -4.70 6.28
N GLY A 37 4.21 -4.23 5.22
CA GLY A 37 4.90 -3.63 4.08
C GLY A 37 5.25 -4.59 2.96
N ALA A 38 4.69 -5.81 2.97
CA ALA A 38 5.01 -6.80 1.95
C ALA A 38 4.58 -6.35 0.55
N LEU A 39 3.37 -5.83 0.42
CA LEU A 39 2.88 -5.31 -0.85
C LEU A 39 3.60 -4.01 -1.19
N THR A 40 3.80 -3.15 -0.20
CA THR A 40 4.53 -1.90 -0.38
C THR A 40 5.90 -2.14 -1.00
N ALA A 41 6.63 -3.14 -0.48
CA ALA A 41 7.97 -3.49 -0.97
C ALA A 41 7.95 -3.96 -2.43
N LYS A 42 6.87 -4.56 -2.88
CA LYS A 42 6.74 -5.00 -4.27
C LYS A 42 6.29 -3.87 -5.19
N LEU A 43 5.50 -2.93 -4.68
CA LEU A 43 5.04 -1.77 -5.46
C LEU A 43 6.14 -0.72 -5.65
N ALA A 44 6.89 -0.45 -4.59
CA ALA A 44 7.83 0.67 -4.57
C ALA A 44 8.82 0.66 -5.75
N PRO A 45 9.43 -0.48 -6.14
CA PRO A 45 10.35 -0.48 -7.27
C PRO A 45 9.70 -0.21 -8.62
N ARG A 46 8.38 -0.26 -8.70
CA ARG A 46 7.64 -0.20 -9.96
C ARG A 46 6.96 1.14 -10.21
N VAL A 47 6.95 2.04 -9.24
CA VAL A 47 6.18 3.29 -9.30
C VAL A 47 7.04 4.47 -8.86
N ALA A 48 6.52 5.68 -9.06
CA ALA A 48 7.23 6.89 -8.65
C ALA A 48 7.20 7.06 -7.13
N ILE A 49 6.01 6.98 -6.54
CA ILE A 49 5.81 7.19 -5.10
C ILE A 49 4.72 6.23 -4.61
N VAL A 50 4.92 5.66 -3.42
CA VAL A 50 3.86 4.97 -2.68
C VAL A 50 3.56 5.77 -1.42
N HIS A 51 2.34 6.28 -1.31
CA HIS A 51 1.82 6.83 -0.06
C HIS A 51 1.13 5.69 0.68
N VAL A 52 1.55 5.41 1.90
CA VAL A 52 0.94 4.38 2.73
C VAL A 52 0.16 5.05 3.85
N VAL A 53 -1.12 4.77 3.97
CA VAL A 53 -1.93 5.22 5.10
C VAL A 53 -2.26 3.98 5.94
N GLU A 54 -1.75 3.95 7.15
CA GLU A 54 -1.91 2.83 8.06
C GLU A 54 -2.40 3.32 9.42
N LEU A 55 -3.43 2.66 9.95
CA LEU A 55 -4.01 3.02 11.25
C LEU A 55 -3.21 2.46 12.41
N ASP A 56 -2.63 1.27 12.26
CA ASP A 56 -2.02 0.52 13.36
C ASP A 56 -0.57 0.96 13.56
N GLU A 57 -0.35 1.75 14.62
CA GLU A 57 0.98 2.23 14.98
C GLU A 57 1.97 1.11 15.31
N ARG A 58 1.49 -0.08 15.66
CA ARG A 58 2.37 -1.21 15.95
C ARG A 58 3.14 -1.68 14.71
N LEU A 59 2.64 -1.32 13.53
CA LEU A 59 3.28 -1.68 12.26
C LEU A 59 4.35 -0.68 11.82
N ARG A 60 4.50 0.42 12.56
CA ARG A 60 5.46 1.47 12.22
C ARG A 60 6.89 0.94 12.02
N PRO A 61 7.45 0.11 12.91
CA PRO A 61 8.82 -0.34 12.69
C PRO A 61 9.01 -1.12 11.39
N ALA A 62 8.07 -1.98 11.05
CA ALA A 62 8.15 -2.76 9.81
C ALA A 62 8.04 -1.86 8.59
N LEU A 63 7.08 -0.93 8.60
CA LEU A 63 6.87 -0.01 7.47
C LEU A 63 8.04 0.97 7.32
N GLU A 64 8.63 1.41 8.42
CA GLU A 64 9.80 2.28 8.35
C GLU A 64 10.99 1.57 7.73
N ARG A 65 11.16 0.28 7.98
CA ARG A 65 12.21 -0.50 7.32
C ARG A 65 12.01 -0.57 5.82
N VAL A 66 10.77 -0.76 5.38
CA VAL A 66 10.46 -0.79 3.95
C VAL A 66 10.71 0.58 3.32
N ALA A 67 10.27 1.64 3.99
CA ALA A 67 10.47 3.01 3.51
C ALA A 67 11.96 3.34 3.37
N ALA A 68 12.77 2.93 4.36
CA ALA A 68 14.20 3.17 4.32
C ALA A 68 14.87 2.42 3.17
N ALA A 69 14.37 1.22 2.84
CA ALA A 69 14.97 0.39 1.79
C ALA A 69 14.66 0.92 0.39
N HIS A 70 13.57 1.63 0.19
CA HIS A 70 13.11 2.00 -1.15
C HIS A 70 13.19 3.49 -1.47
N GLY A 71 13.17 4.35 -0.48
CA GLY A 71 13.35 5.79 -0.69
C GLY A 71 12.16 6.53 -1.29
N ASN A 72 11.19 5.84 -1.86
CA ASN A 72 10.01 6.46 -2.49
C ASN A 72 8.71 6.11 -1.78
N VAL A 73 8.78 5.71 -0.52
CA VAL A 73 7.63 5.36 0.30
C VAL A 73 7.40 6.45 1.34
N GLU A 74 6.19 7.01 1.33
CA GLU A 74 5.77 8.03 2.28
C GLU A 74 4.77 7.42 3.24
N LEU A 75 5.07 7.42 4.53
CA LEU A 75 4.22 6.79 5.55
C LEU A 75 3.35 7.83 6.23
N HIS A 76 2.07 7.50 6.39
CA HIS A 76 1.09 8.33 7.09
C HIS A 76 0.32 7.44 8.05
N PHE A 77 0.56 7.61 9.36
CA PHE A 77 -0.14 6.82 10.37
C PHE A 77 -1.38 7.57 10.79
N ALA A 78 -2.52 7.14 10.26
CA ALA A 78 -3.78 7.83 10.44
C ALA A 78 -4.94 6.90 10.08
N ASP A 79 -6.14 7.29 10.55
CA ASP A 79 -7.37 6.66 10.11
C ASP A 79 -7.71 7.22 8.72
N VAL A 80 -7.75 6.36 7.70
CA VAL A 80 -8.01 6.78 6.33
C VAL A 80 -9.38 7.47 6.19
N MET A 81 -10.33 7.10 7.03
CA MET A 81 -11.67 7.70 7.00
C MET A 81 -11.66 9.16 7.46
N ARG A 82 -10.61 9.58 8.15
CA ARG A 82 -10.46 10.94 8.66
C ARG A 82 -9.30 11.69 8.03
N PHE A 83 -8.49 10.99 7.27
CA PHE A 83 -7.31 11.56 6.64
C PHE A 83 -7.73 12.35 5.40
N ASP A 84 -7.20 13.55 5.26
CA ASP A 84 -7.46 14.37 4.08
C ASP A 84 -6.55 13.92 2.94
N LEU A 85 -7.05 13.03 2.10
CA LEU A 85 -6.28 12.48 0.99
C LEU A 85 -5.88 13.54 -0.04
N ALA A 86 -6.61 14.66 -0.07
CA ALA A 86 -6.28 15.76 -0.99
C ALA A 86 -4.97 16.46 -0.62
N ARG A 87 -4.47 16.23 0.60
CA ARG A 87 -3.20 16.81 1.05
C ARG A 87 -1.98 16.00 0.66
N LEU A 88 -2.16 14.81 0.09
CA LEU A 88 -1.02 14.00 -0.34
C LEU A 88 -0.30 14.65 -1.51
N GLU A 89 1.01 14.78 -1.38
CA GLU A 89 1.87 15.35 -2.41
C GLU A 89 3.00 14.38 -2.74
N PRO A 90 3.17 13.99 -4.00
CA PRO A 90 2.27 14.28 -5.12
C PRO A 90 0.92 13.55 -4.96
N PRO A 91 -0.14 14.02 -5.61
CA PRO A 91 -1.46 13.40 -5.47
C PRO A 91 -1.47 12.01 -6.11
N PRO A 92 -2.07 11.01 -5.43
CA PRO A 92 -2.12 9.67 -6.00
C PRO A 92 -3.14 9.58 -7.13
N GLY A 93 -2.77 8.84 -8.16
CA GLY A 93 -3.66 8.52 -9.27
C GLY A 93 -4.23 7.11 -9.20
N ARG A 94 -3.76 6.29 -8.26
CA ARG A 94 -4.23 4.92 -8.09
C ARG A 94 -4.29 4.60 -6.60
N MET A 95 -5.18 3.67 -6.25
CA MET A 95 -5.33 3.22 -4.87
C MET A 95 -5.34 1.70 -4.80
N VAL A 96 -4.62 1.17 -3.80
CA VAL A 96 -4.67 -0.23 -3.42
C VAL A 96 -5.10 -0.28 -1.96
N ALA A 97 -6.16 -1.00 -1.67
CA ALA A 97 -6.66 -1.12 -0.30
C ALA A 97 -6.54 -2.55 0.18
N ASN A 98 -5.88 -2.73 1.33
CA ASN A 98 -5.80 -4.00 2.04
C ASN A 98 -6.77 -3.94 3.21
N LEU A 99 -7.89 -4.63 3.09
CA LEU A 99 -8.92 -4.61 4.12
C LEU A 99 -8.75 -5.83 5.04
N PRO A 100 -8.85 -5.64 6.36
CA PRO A 100 -8.63 -6.74 7.31
C PRO A 100 -9.88 -7.60 7.48
N TYR A 101 -10.45 -8.08 6.38
CA TYR A 101 -11.61 -8.94 6.40
C TYR A 101 -11.23 -10.39 6.13
N ALA A 102 -12.17 -11.30 6.39
CA ALA A 102 -11.94 -12.73 6.20
C ALA A 102 -11.53 -13.07 4.77
N ILE A 103 -12.03 -12.31 3.81
CA ILE A 103 -11.58 -12.39 2.42
C ILE A 103 -10.84 -11.09 2.14
N ALA A 104 -9.57 -11.06 2.51
CA ALA A 104 -8.77 -9.87 2.29
C ALA A 104 -8.20 -9.92 0.88
N THR A 105 -8.96 -9.45 -0.05
CA THR A 105 -8.49 -9.24 -1.41
C THR A 105 -8.11 -7.77 -1.54
N PRO A 106 -6.89 -7.46 -1.94
CA PRO A 106 -6.54 -6.09 -2.20
C PRO A 106 -7.42 -5.51 -3.29
N LEU A 107 -7.99 -4.36 -3.01
CA LEU A 107 -8.83 -3.67 -3.98
C LEU A 107 -7.98 -2.63 -4.68
N ILE A 108 -7.80 -2.82 -5.99
CA ILE A 108 -7.01 -1.91 -6.79
C ILE A 108 -7.98 -1.03 -7.58
N LEU A 109 -7.97 0.24 -7.26
CA LEU A 109 -8.83 1.22 -7.91
C LEU A 109 -8.00 2.25 -8.63
N ARG A 110 -8.48 2.66 -9.77
CA ARG A 110 -7.94 3.83 -10.45
C ARG A 110 -8.70 5.03 -9.90
N THR A 111 -8.00 5.92 -9.24
CA THR A 111 -8.63 7.14 -8.73
C THR A 111 -8.80 8.14 -9.88
N ILE A 112 -9.80 8.97 -9.72
CA ILE A 112 -10.03 10.06 -10.66
C ILE A 112 -9.39 11.30 -10.06
N ALA A 113 -8.46 11.83 -10.78
CA ALA A 113 -7.79 13.04 -10.32
C ALA A 113 -8.69 14.25 -10.44
#